data_290f9422623ac9afa448ed4b2b57c51d
#
_entry.id   290f9422623ac9afa448ed4b2b57c51d
#
_cell.length_a   1.000
_cell.length_b   1.000
_cell.length_c   1.000
_cell.angle_alpha   90.00
_cell.angle_beta   90.00
_cell.angle_gamma   90.00
#
_symmetry.space_group_name_H-M   'P 1'
#
loop_
_entity.id
_entity.type
_entity.pdbx_description
1 polymer ?
#
loop_
_entity_poly.entity_id
_entity_poly.type
_entity_poly.pdbx_seq_one_letter_code
_entity_poly.pdbx_strand_id
1 'polypeptide(L)'
;MPKVLISDSMSNVAQKIFEKNNINVDVKTGLSEEEIIKIIPEYDGMVVRSATKVTKNIIDAAKNLKVIGRAGAGVDNIDVPKAKEKNMIVMNTPGGNANATAEHAFALIMSVLRKTPFANETTHKGQWEKKNIKGTELSKKTLGIVGFGNVGVRLSHLVKGFDMKILVNSKSLESRKSEYPHVENASFDDLITKCDILSFHCKATSDGKPMLTKDHMKKMKPTSYVINAARGNIVDENDLNEALNEGLIAGAAIDVFSKEPTKENVLFNNPKAILTPHIAASTTEASIVVAEMVSNQLSDFLLNGVKKNTV
;
A
#
# COMPACT_ATOMS: atom_id res chain seq x y z
N MET A 1 -31.24 6.35 16.31
CA MET A 1 -29.85 6.83 16.12
C MET A 1 -29.11 5.79 15.32
N PRO A 2 -28.34 6.18 14.32
CA PRO A 2 -27.51 5.20 13.60
C PRO A 2 -26.52 4.50 14.52
N LYS A 3 -26.18 3.25 14.19
CA LYS A 3 -25.24 2.42 14.96
C LYS A 3 -24.12 1.93 14.05
N VAL A 4 -22.86 2.11 14.46
CA VAL A 4 -21.66 1.76 13.68
C VAL A 4 -20.82 0.72 14.43
N LEU A 5 -20.34 -0.31 13.72
CA LEU A 5 -19.36 -1.26 14.20
C LEU A 5 -17.97 -0.85 13.70
N ILE A 6 -17.00 -0.70 14.60
CA ILE A 6 -15.58 -0.64 14.29
C ILE A 6 -15.00 -2.02 14.58
N SER A 7 -14.61 -2.77 13.54
CA SER A 7 -14.17 -4.16 13.67
C SER A 7 -12.65 -4.34 13.67
N ASP A 8 -11.88 -3.31 13.33
CA ASP A 8 -10.42 -3.33 13.33
C ASP A 8 -9.83 -2.28 14.27
N SER A 9 -8.68 -2.59 14.84
CA SER A 9 -7.93 -1.63 15.68
C SER A 9 -7.54 -0.39 14.88
N MET A 10 -7.91 0.79 15.38
CA MET A 10 -7.56 2.09 14.80
C MET A 10 -7.50 3.17 15.88
N SER A 11 -7.14 4.40 15.51
CA SER A 11 -7.14 5.53 16.44
C SER A 11 -8.52 5.74 17.07
N ASN A 12 -8.56 6.02 18.37
CA ASN A 12 -9.78 6.33 19.11
C ASN A 12 -10.48 7.62 18.64
N VAL A 13 -9.84 8.39 17.78
CA VAL A 13 -10.42 9.55 17.12
C VAL A 13 -11.69 9.17 16.35
N ALA A 14 -11.72 7.99 15.72
CA ALA A 14 -12.92 7.52 15.03
C ALA A 14 -14.13 7.40 15.96
N GLN A 15 -13.96 6.77 17.13
CA GLN A 15 -15.01 6.65 18.14
C GLN A 15 -15.49 8.03 18.60
N LYS A 16 -14.56 8.92 18.95
CA LYS A 16 -14.89 10.30 19.40
C LYS A 16 -15.69 11.09 18.37
N ILE A 17 -15.39 10.92 17.07
CA ILE A 17 -16.10 11.58 15.99
C ILE A 17 -17.54 11.05 15.87
N PHE A 18 -17.75 9.74 15.93
CA PHE A 18 -19.10 9.15 15.90
C PHE A 18 -19.92 9.61 17.12
N GLU A 19 -19.37 9.55 18.32
CA GLU A 19 -20.02 10.01 19.56
C GLU A 19 -20.40 11.49 19.49
N LYS A 20 -19.48 12.36 19.02
CA LYS A 20 -19.73 13.80 18.81
C LYS A 20 -20.89 14.05 17.83
N ASN A 21 -21.08 13.18 16.86
CA ASN A 21 -22.16 13.26 15.86
C ASN A 21 -23.45 12.52 16.30
N ASN A 22 -23.57 12.11 17.57
CA ASN A 22 -24.70 11.35 18.10
C ASN A 22 -24.96 10.03 17.32
N ILE A 23 -23.90 9.34 16.95
CA ILE A 23 -23.93 8.01 16.33
C ILE A 23 -23.45 7.01 17.38
N ASN A 24 -24.24 5.96 17.65
CA ASN A 24 -23.83 4.89 18.53
C ASN A 24 -22.68 4.09 17.89
N VAL A 25 -21.62 3.82 18.63
CA VAL A 25 -20.47 3.11 18.11
C VAL A 25 -20.04 1.99 19.05
N ASP A 26 -19.92 0.80 18.49
CA ASP A 26 -19.30 -0.35 19.16
C ASP A 26 -17.92 -0.63 18.56
N VAL A 27 -16.91 -0.74 19.41
CA VAL A 27 -15.56 -1.14 19.01
C VAL A 27 -15.34 -2.60 19.41
N LYS A 28 -15.38 -3.52 18.45
CA LYS A 28 -15.25 -4.96 18.66
C LYS A 28 -14.23 -5.51 17.66
N THR A 29 -13.00 -5.66 18.09
CA THR A 29 -11.87 -6.05 17.24
C THR A 29 -11.51 -7.53 17.41
N GLY A 30 -10.91 -8.13 16.35
CA GLY A 30 -10.45 -9.51 16.40
C GLY A 30 -11.55 -10.57 16.31
N LEU A 31 -12.76 -10.17 15.89
CA LEU A 31 -13.88 -11.09 15.70
C LEU A 31 -13.67 -12.00 14.48
N SER A 32 -14.08 -13.25 14.60
CA SER A 32 -14.20 -14.16 13.46
C SER A 32 -15.35 -13.76 12.54
N GLU A 33 -15.38 -14.33 11.33
CA GLU A 33 -16.47 -14.10 10.37
C GLU A 33 -17.83 -14.48 10.98
N GLU A 34 -17.92 -15.61 11.67
CA GLU A 34 -19.13 -16.10 12.31
C GLU A 34 -19.62 -15.19 13.45
N GLU A 35 -18.69 -14.60 14.20
CA GLU A 35 -19.03 -13.65 15.25
C GLU A 35 -19.55 -12.33 14.66
N ILE A 36 -18.95 -11.85 13.56
CA ILE A 36 -19.43 -10.66 12.85
C ILE A 36 -20.83 -10.92 12.28
N ILE A 37 -21.05 -12.08 11.64
CA ILE A 37 -22.37 -12.45 11.06
C ILE A 37 -23.48 -12.40 12.10
N LYS A 38 -23.21 -12.80 13.35
CA LYS A 38 -24.21 -12.78 14.42
C LYS A 38 -24.64 -11.37 14.85
N ILE A 39 -23.73 -10.42 14.79
CA ILE A 39 -23.97 -9.06 15.33
C ILE A 39 -24.26 -8.03 14.25
N ILE A 40 -23.78 -8.21 13.02
CA ILE A 40 -23.85 -7.21 11.95
C ILE A 40 -25.28 -6.77 11.59
N PRO A 41 -26.35 -7.59 11.75
CA PRO A 41 -27.71 -7.15 11.53
C PRO A 41 -28.15 -5.93 12.35
N GLU A 42 -27.49 -5.62 13.46
CA GLU A 42 -27.82 -4.52 14.34
C GLU A 42 -27.24 -3.15 13.90
N TYR A 43 -26.34 -3.13 12.90
CA TYR A 43 -25.57 -1.95 12.54
C TYR A 43 -26.01 -1.34 11.22
N ASP A 44 -26.00 0.02 11.17
CA ASP A 44 -26.23 0.84 9.97
C ASP A 44 -24.94 1.08 9.18
N GLY A 45 -23.78 1.07 9.85
CA GLY A 45 -22.47 1.26 9.26
C GLY A 45 -21.42 0.32 9.84
N MET A 46 -20.41 0.00 9.05
CA MET A 46 -19.24 -0.80 9.48
C MET A 46 -17.95 -0.12 9.04
N VAL A 47 -16.97 -0.05 9.96
CA VAL A 47 -15.63 0.46 9.67
C VAL A 47 -14.62 -0.67 9.82
N VAL A 48 -13.80 -0.85 8.77
CA VAL A 48 -12.73 -1.85 8.72
C VAL A 48 -11.38 -1.22 8.35
N ARG A 49 -10.29 -1.92 8.66
CA ARG A 49 -8.97 -1.70 8.07
C ARG A 49 -8.59 -2.92 7.22
N SER A 50 -7.45 -3.54 7.49
CA SER A 50 -6.94 -4.67 6.71
C SER A 50 -7.17 -6.04 7.35
N ALA A 51 -7.45 -6.11 8.65
CA ALA A 51 -7.57 -7.39 9.36
C ALA A 51 -8.92 -8.07 9.09
N THR A 52 -10.01 -7.30 9.12
CA THR A 52 -11.35 -7.83 8.83
C THR A 52 -11.57 -7.96 7.33
N LYS A 53 -11.96 -9.17 6.88
CA LYS A 53 -12.44 -9.42 5.52
C LYS A 53 -13.96 -9.32 5.49
N VAL A 54 -14.50 -8.34 4.78
CA VAL A 54 -15.95 -8.18 4.59
C VAL A 54 -16.38 -9.06 3.42
N THR A 55 -16.68 -10.31 3.74
CA THR A 55 -17.03 -11.35 2.77
C THR A 55 -18.49 -11.23 2.32
N LYS A 56 -18.84 -11.98 1.27
CA LYS A 56 -20.22 -12.15 0.83
C LYS A 56 -21.15 -12.58 1.97
N ASN A 57 -20.70 -13.50 2.85
CA ASN A 57 -21.52 -14.00 3.94
C ASN A 57 -21.85 -12.91 4.97
N ILE A 58 -20.89 -12.07 5.32
CA ILE A 58 -21.13 -10.91 6.20
C ILE A 58 -22.12 -9.95 5.55
N ILE A 59 -21.96 -9.64 4.25
CA ILE A 59 -22.83 -8.74 3.50
C ILE A 59 -24.27 -9.31 3.40
N ASP A 60 -24.42 -10.60 3.19
CA ASP A 60 -25.74 -11.24 3.12
C ASP A 60 -26.45 -11.26 4.48
N ALA A 61 -25.70 -11.34 5.59
CA ALA A 61 -26.24 -11.28 6.94
C ALA A 61 -26.62 -9.84 7.39
N ALA A 62 -26.04 -8.83 6.77
CA ALA A 62 -26.11 -7.43 7.18
C ALA A 62 -27.42 -6.76 6.74
N LYS A 63 -28.51 -7.03 7.45
CA LYS A 63 -29.91 -6.60 7.11
C LYS A 63 -30.08 -5.09 7.08
N ASN A 64 -29.44 -4.36 7.99
CA ASN A 64 -29.61 -2.91 8.18
C ASN A 64 -28.42 -2.09 7.68
N LEU A 65 -27.33 -2.75 7.24
CA LEU A 65 -26.09 -2.07 6.88
C LEU A 65 -26.26 -1.27 5.58
N LYS A 66 -25.95 0.03 5.66
CA LYS A 66 -26.07 0.99 4.54
C LYS A 66 -24.71 1.36 3.96
N VAL A 67 -23.67 1.34 4.80
CA VAL A 67 -22.33 1.80 4.42
C VAL A 67 -21.23 1.00 5.07
N ILE A 68 -20.18 0.71 4.29
CA ILE A 68 -18.94 0.11 4.74
C ILE A 68 -17.82 1.11 4.48
N GLY A 69 -17.11 1.53 5.53
CA GLY A 69 -15.96 2.41 5.43
C GLY A 69 -14.66 1.65 5.60
N ARG A 70 -13.75 1.77 4.65
CA ARG A 70 -12.40 1.24 4.79
C ARG A 70 -11.45 2.37 5.19
N ALA A 71 -10.90 2.30 6.41
CA ALA A 71 -9.87 3.23 6.88
C ALA A 71 -8.53 2.91 6.21
N GLY A 72 -8.35 3.40 4.99
CA GLY A 72 -7.22 3.19 4.09
C GLY A 72 -7.61 3.28 2.62
N ALA A 73 -6.64 3.22 1.71
CA ALA A 73 -6.86 3.47 0.28
C ALA A 73 -7.37 2.24 -0.50
N GLY A 74 -6.82 1.04 -0.24
CA GLY A 74 -7.26 -0.18 -0.92
C GLY A 74 -8.55 -0.73 -0.31
N VAL A 75 -9.32 -1.51 -1.08
CA VAL A 75 -10.55 -2.17 -0.63
C VAL A 75 -10.53 -3.67 -0.93
N ASP A 76 -9.35 -4.23 -1.07
CA ASP A 76 -9.13 -5.64 -1.49
C ASP A 76 -9.72 -6.66 -0.49
N ASN A 77 -9.97 -6.24 0.74
CA ASN A 77 -10.60 -7.06 1.78
C ASN A 77 -12.13 -6.90 1.88
N ILE A 78 -12.77 -6.22 0.93
CA ILE A 78 -14.22 -6.00 0.89
C ILE A 78 -14.76 -6.56 -0.43
N ASP A 79 -15.80 -7.39 -0.39
CA ASP A 79 -16.54 -7.82 -1.57
C ASP A 79 -17.42 -6.67 -2.09
N VAL A 80 -16.76 -5.74 -2.81
CA VAL A 80 -17.41 -4.53 -3.36
C VAL A 80 -18.53 -4.87 -4.35
N PRO A 81 -18.38 -5.84 -5.27
CA PRO A 81 -19.48 -6.24 -6.15
C PRO A 81 -20.72 -6.68 -5.38
N LYS A 82 -20.55 -7.49 -4.33
CA LYS A 82 -21.64 -7.96 -3.49
C LYS A 82 -22.29 -6.84 -2.68
N ALA A 83 -21.47 -5.91 -2.15
CA ALA A 83 -22.01 -4.73 -1.45
C ALA A 83 -22.88 -3.87 -2.37
N LYS A 84 -22.46 -3.67 -3.62
CA LYS A 84 -23.24 -2.94 -4.64
C LYS A 84 -24.55 -3.65 -5.00
N GLU A 85 -24.53 -4.98 -5.15
CA GLU A 85 -25.74 -5.79 -5.37
C GLU A 85 -26.79 -5.56 -4.27
N LYS A 86 -26.33 -5.38 -3.01
CA LYS A 86 -27.18 -5.10 -1.85
C LYS A 86 -27.48 -3.60 -1.65
N ASN A 87 -27.11 -2.73 -2.59
CA ASN A 87 -27.23 -1.28 -2.49
C ASN A 87 -26.49 -0.67 -1.28
N MET A 88 -25.46 -1.35 -0.78
CA MET A 88 -24.58 -0.80 0.25
C MET A 88 -23.52 0.10 -0.38
N ILE A 89 -23.24 1.22 0.27
CA ILE A 89 -22.18 2.14 -0.14
C ILE A 89 -20.85 1.68 0.45
N VAL A 90 -19.82 1.57 -0.37
CA VAL A 90 -18.45 1.33 0.08
C VAL A 90 -17.64 2.60 -0.09
N MET A 91 -17.01 3.07 0.98
CA MET A 91 -16.16 4.26 1.01
C MET A 91 -14.75 3.90 1.47
N ASN A 92 -13.75 4.58 0.93
CA ASN A 92 -12.36 4.46 1.38
C ASN A 92 -11.77 5.82 1.78
N THR A 93 -10.49 5.86 2.18
CA THR A 93 -9.80 7.10 2.55
C THR A 93 -8.60 7.35 1.64
N PRO A 94 -8.82 7.78 0.37
CA PRO A 94 -7.76 7.98 -0.58
C PRO A 94 -6.83 9.11 -0.13
N GLY A 95 -5.52 8.86 -0.16
CA GLY A 95 -4.51 9.83 0.24
C GLY A 95 -4.22 9.91 1.74
N GLY A 96 -5.10 9.37 2.61
CA GLY A 96 -4.93 9.49 4.07
C GLY A 96 -3.66 8.83 4.63
N ASN A 97 -3.11 7.85 3.93
CA ASN A 97 -1.87 7.18 4.27
C ASN A 97 -0.74 7.39 3.23
N ALA A 98 -0.94 8.30 2.28
CA ALA A 98 -0.01 8.43 1.15
C ALA A 98 1.38 8.92 1.59
N ASN A 99 1.45 9.81 2.58
CA ASN A 99 2.72 10.31 3.11
C ASN A 99 3.52 9.18 3.75
N ALA A 100 2.92 8.44 4.68
CA ALA A 100 3.55 7.30 5.35
C ALA A 100 4.06 6.25 4.33
N THR A 101 3.23 5.90 3.34
CA THR A 101 3.61 4.93 2.30
C THR A 101 4.77 5.44 1.44
N ALA A 102 4.79 6.71 1.08
CA ALA A 102 5.88 7.29 0.30
C ALA A 102 7.19 7.36 1.11
N GLU A 103 7.12 7.73 2.39
CA GLU A 103 8.28 7.74 3.29
C GLU A 103 8.84 6.34 3.50
N HIS A 104 7.98 5.33 3.67
CA HIS A 104 8.41 3.94 3.78
C HIS A 104 9.06 3.44 2.49
N ALA A 105 8.48 3.73 1.32
CA ALA A 105 9.09 3.41 0.03
C ALA A 105 10.48 4.06 -0.11
N PHE A 106 10.62 5.31 0.31
CA PHE A 106 11.92 5.99 0.33
C PHE A 106 12.90 5.35 1.32
N ALA A 107 12.44 4.97 2.51
CA ALA A 107 13.24 4.23 3.49
C ALA A 107 13.73 2.88 2.93
N LEU A 108 12.87 2.15 2.22
CA LEU A 108 13.23 0.89 1.54
C LEU A 108 14.27 1.13 0.43
N ILE A 109 14.10 2.19 -0.38
CA ILE A 109 15.09 2.59 -1.38
C ILE A 109 16.45 2.80 -0.71
N MET A 110 16.53 3.65 0.31
CA MET A 110 17.78 3.92 1.01
C MET A 110 18.36 2.67 1.68
N SER A 111 17.51 1.84 2.26
CA SER A 111 17.93 0.61 2.95
C SER A 111 18.57 -0.40 2.00
N VAL A 112 17.99 -0.63 0.83
CA VAL A 112 18.52 -1.60 -0.14
C VAL A 112 19.78 -1.08 -0.83
N LEU A 113 19.82 0.20 -1.20
CA LEU A 113 21.00 0.81 -1.82
C LEU A 113 22.21 0.86 -0.86
N ARG A 114 21.97 1.08 0.41
CA ARG A 114 23.02 1.21 1.43
C ARG A 114 23.27 -0.08 2.21
N LYS A 115 22.52 -1.15 1.94
CA LYS A 115 22.59 -2.47 2.63
C LYS A 115 22.45 -2.33 4.15
N THR A 116 21.60 -1.40 4.59
CA THR A 116 21.51 -1.01 6.02
C THR A 116 21.09 -2.16 6.93
N PRO A 117 20.11 -3.03 6.58
CA PRO A 117 19.75 -4.17 7.43
C PRO A 117 20.90 -5.14 7.64
N PHE A 118 21.64 -5.48 6.58
CA PHE A 118 22.81 -6.36 6.68
C PHE A 118 23.92 -5.72 7.53
N ALA A 119 24.21 -4.44 7.33
CA ALA A 119 25.20 -3.72 8.11
C ALA A 119 24.84 -3.69 9.60
N ASN A 120 23.57 -3.44 9.93
CA ASN A 120 23.06 -3.44 11.29
C ASN A 120 23.20 -4.84 11.93
N GLU A 121 22.72 -5.87 11.25
CA GLU A 121 22.75 -7.24 11.75
C GLU A 121 24.17 -7.73 12.05
N THR A 122 25.10 -7.54 11.11
CA THR A 122 26.50 -7.98 11.26
C THR A 122 27.21 -7.20 12.36
N THR A 123 26.96 -5.90 12.48
CA THR A 123 27.56 -5.07 13.54
C THR A 123 27.08 -5.51 14.92
N HIS A 124 25.79 -5.82 15.10
CA HIS A 124 25.25 -6.37 16.35
C HIS A 124 25.87 -7.74 16.73
N LYS A 125 26.28 -8.51 15.72
CA LYS A 125 26.99 -9.78 15.94
C LYS A 125 28.50 -9.59 16.19
N GLY A 126 29.00 -8.37 16.30
CA GLY A 126 30.43 -8.06 16.48
C GLY A 126 31.26 -8.26 15.20
N GLN A 127 30.61 -8.41 14.05
CA GLN A 127 31.25 -8.56 12.75
C GLN A 127 31.48 -7.19 12.12
N TRP A 128 32.74 -6.87 11.76
CA TRP A 128 33.11 -5.58 11.18
C TRP A 128 33.21 -5.68 9.64
N GLU A 129 32.01 -5.75 8.97
CA GLU A 129 31.90 -6.06 7.53
C GLU A 129 32.14 -4.85 6.59
N LYS A 130 32.79 -3.77 7.07
CA LYS A 130 33.00 -2.52 6.32
C LYS A 130 33.55 -2.74 4.90
N LYS A 131 34.45 -3.71 4.71
CA LYS A 131 35.07 -4.01 3.40
C LYS A 131 34.10 -4.65 2.41
N ASN A 132 33.08 -5.36 2.91
CA ASN A 132 32.11 -6.10 2.12
C ASN A 132 30.80 -5.31 1.88
N ILE A 133 30.66 -4.14 2.54
CA ILE A 133 29.49 -3.29 2.40
C ILE A 133 29.85 -2.10 1.51
N LYS A 134 29.49 -2.20 0.23
CA LYS A 134 29.58 -1.10 -0.73
C LYS A 134 28.17 -0.68 -1.12
N GLY A 135 27.80 0.54 -0.79
CA GLY A 135 26.49 1.13 -1.12
C GLY A 135 26.49 1.92 -2.42
N THR A 136 25.31 2.34 -2.83
CA THR A 136 25.05 3.19 -4.00
C THR A 136 24.44 4.51 -3.56
N GLU A 137 24.83 5.63 -4.17
CA GLU A 137 24.24 6.96 -3.97
C GLU A 137 23.07 7.21 -4.90
N LEU A 138 22.14 8.07 -4.51
CA LEU A 138 20.97 8.45 -5.32
C LEU A 138 21.32 9.50 -6.39
N SER A 139 22.28 10.36 -6.11
CA SER A 139 22.66 11.43 -7.03
C SER A 139 22.96 10.90 -8.43
N LYS A 140 22.43 11.57 -9.46
CA LYS A 140 22.53 11.21 -10.88
C LYS A 140 21.91 9.85 -11.26
N LYS A 141 21.13 9.23 -10.37
CA LYS A 141 20.37 8.00 -10.68
C LYS A 141 19.01 8.34 -11.26
N THR A 142 18.45 7.38 -11.97
CA THR A 142 17.09 7.47 -12.54
C THR A 142 16.14 6.66 -11.68
N LEU A 143 15.14 7.33 -11.08
CA LEU A 143 14.02 6.71 -10.40
C LEU A 143 12.86 6.53 -11.38
N GLY A 144 12.40 5.30 -11.59
CA GLY A 144 11.17 4.98 -12.29
C GLY A 144 10.02 4.79 -11.30
N ILE A 145 8.95 5.53 -11.51
CA ILE A 145 7.73 5.44 -10.70
C ILE A 145 6.61 4.86 -11.57
N VAL A 146 6.12 3.68 -11.23
CA VAL A 146 4.95 3.08 -11.88
C VAL A 146 3.69 3.41 -11.07
N GLY A 147 2.83 4.27 -11.64
CA GLY A 147 1.66 4.83 -10.94
C GLY A 147 1.95 6.18 -10.29
N PHE A 148 1.22 7.22 -10.72
CA PHE A 148 1.40 8.61 -10.26
C PHE A 148 0.13 9.14 -9.58
N GLY A 149 -0.40 8.33 -8.64
CA GLY A 149 -1.43 8.73 -7.68
C GLY A 149 -0.82 9.42 -6.46
N ASN A 150 -1.57 9.45 -5.35
CA ASN A 150 -1.15 10.16 -4.13
C ASN A 150 0.25 9.75 -3.62
N VAL A 151 0.57 8.46 -3.64
CA VAL A 151 1.88 7.96 -3.16
C VAL A 151 3.00 8.29 -4.14
N GLY A 152 2.83 8.03 -5.44
CA GLY A 152 3.86 8.32 -6.45
C GLY A 152 4.20 9.81 -6.54
N VAL A 153 3.19 10.67 -6.46
CA VAL A 153 3.37 12.13 -6.38
C VAL A 153 4.19 12.49 -5.13
N ARG A 154 3.81 11.94 -3.97
CA ARG A 154 4.51 12.25 -2.72
C ARG A 154 5.97 11.77 -2.74
N LEU A 155 6.23 10.57 -3.25
CA LEU A 155 7.58 10.05 -3.41
C LEU A 155 8.42 10.95 -4.33
N SER A 156 7.86 11.40 -5.47
CA SER A 156 8.60 12.29 -6.38
C SER A 156 9.02 13.60 -5.71
N HIS A 157 8.22 14.11 -4.79
CA HIS A 157 8.55 15.30 -4.00
C HIS A 157 9.63 15.02 -2.94
N LEU A 158 9.58 13.86 -2.25
CA LEU A 158 10.57 13.49 -1.24
C LEU A 158 11.97 13.36 -1.83
N VAL A 159 12.09 12.83 -3.05
CA VAL A 159 13.40 12.61 -3.68
C VAL A 159 13.92 13.81 -4.47
N LYS A 160 13.17 14.89 -4.56
CA LYS A 160 13.53 16.08 -5.38
C LYS A 160 14.90 16.68 -5.04
N GLY A 161 15.32 16.60 -3.76
CA GLY A 161 16.61 17.14 -3.29
C GLY A 161 17.81 16.22 -3.53
N PHE A 162 17.64 15.07 -4.19
CA PHE A 162 18.72 14.08 -4.37
C PHE A 162 19.37 14.10 -5.77
N ASP A 163 19.13 15.12 -6.58
CA ASP A 163 19.66 15.22 -7.95
C ASP A 163 19.33 14.01 -8.83
N MET A 164 18.15 13.46 -8.69
CA MET A 164 17.69 12.32 -9.46
C MET A 164 16.93 12.76 -10.72
N LYS A 165 17.08 11.97 -11.78
CA LYS A 165 16.09 11.98 -12.87
C LYS A 165 14.88 11.14 -12.46
N ILE A 166 13.66 11.65 -12.64
CA ILE A 166 12.43 10.96 -12.27
C ILE A 166 11.61 10.68 -13.52
N LEU A 167 11.48 9.42 -13.88
CA LEU A 167 10.62 8.94 -14.95
C LEU A 167 9.34 8.35 -14.36
N VAL A 168 8.20 8.64 -14.93
CA VAL A 168 6.90 8.22 -14.44
C VAL A 168 6.13 7.50 -15.52
N ASN A 169 5.60 6.32 -15.23
CA ASN A 169 4.62 5.65 -16.06
C ASN A 169 3.23 5.82 -15.44
N SER A 170 2.43 6.74 -16.01
CA SER A 170 1.05 6.95 -15.56
C SER A 170 0.24 7.68 -16.63
N LYS A 171 -0.94 7.14 -16.94
CA LYS A 171 -1.88 7.80 -17.87
C LYS A 171 -2.37 9.16 -17.36
N SER A 172 -2.48 9.34 -16.04
CA SER A 172 -2.97 10.58 -15.44
C SER A 172 -1.94 11.72 -15.41
N LEU A 173 -0.65 11.45 -15.68
CA LEU A 173 0.37 12.48 -15.64
C LEU A 173 0.25 13.45 -16.82
N GLU A 174 -0.14 12.97 -18.00
CA GLU A 174 -0.18 13.81 -19.22
C GLU A 174 -1.06 15.05 -19.05
N SER A 175 -2.25 14.88 -18.46
CA SER A 175 -3.16 16.00 -18.18
C SER A 175 -2.73 16.90 -17.01
N ARG A 176 -1.73 16.49 -16.23
CA ARG A 176 -1.25 17.19 -15.03
C ARG A 176 0.24 17.56 -15.10
N LYS A 177 0.85 17.47 -16.26
CA LYS A 177 2.29 17.63 -16.43
C LYS A 177 2.80 18.99 -15.94
N SER A 178 2.02 20.05 -16.13
CA SER A 178 2.36 21.41 -15.66
C SER A 178 2.46 21.52 -14.13
N GLU A 179 1.74 20.67 -13.39
CA GLU A 179 1.79 20.64 -11.94
C GLU A 179 3.09 19.98 -11.41
N TYR A 180 3.71 19.12 -12.24
CA TYR A 180 4.88 18.32 -11.86
C TYR A 180 6.05 18.46 -12.86
N PRO A 181 6.63 19.67 -13.00
CA PRO A 181 7.69 19.93 -13.98
C PRO A 181 9.00 19.17 -13.71
N HIS A 182 9.15 18.59 -12.54
CA HIS A 182 10.33 17.83 -12.10
C HIS A 182 10.28 16.34 -12.47
N VAL A 183 9.23 15.87 -13.15
CA VAL A 183 9.11 14.48 -13.59
C VAL A 183 8.88 14.41 -15.10
N GLU A 184 9.30 13.32 -15.73
CA GLU A 184 9.09 13.05 -17.15
C GLU A 184 8.16 11.84 -17.31
N ASN A 185 7.15 11.95 -18.22
CA ASN A 185 6.33 10.80 -18.57
C ASN A 185 7.10 9.84 -19.47
N ALA A 186 6.98 8.53 -19.21
CA ALA A 186 7.70 7.50 -19.94
C ALA A 186 6.85 6.23 -20.07
N SER A 187 7.13 5.42 -21.08
CA SER A 187 6.53 4.11 -21.23
C SER A 187 7.04 3.14 -20.14
N PHE A 188 6.35 2.03 -19.92
CA PHE A 188 6.82 1.01 -18.99
C PHE A 188 8.15 0.41 -19.47
N ASP A 189 8.31 0.16 -20.78
CA ASP A 189 9.54 -0.32 -21.38
C ASP A 189 10.72 0.66 -21.21
N ASP A 190 10.46 1.97 -21.27
CA ASP A 190 11.46 2.97 -20.95
C ASP A 190 11.91 2.90 -19.49
N LEU A 191 10.98 2.70 -18.56
CA LEU A 191 11.33 2.52 -17.15
C LEU A 191 12.19 1.28 -16.96
N ILE A 192 11.79 0.15 -17.54
CA ILE A 192 12.53 -1.12 -17.47
C ILE A 192 13.98 -0.95 -17.93
N THR A 193 14.22 -0.26 -19.03
CA THR A 193 15.55 -0.17 -19.64
C THR A 193 16.42 0.96 -19.07
N LYS A 194 15.80 2.05 -18.59
CA LYS A 194 16.53 3.28 -18.21
C LYS A 194 16.71 3.49 -16.71
N CYS A 195 15.85 2.88 -15.88
CA CYS A 195 15.88 3.16 -14.43
C CYS A 195 17.01 2.43 -13.70
N ASP A 196 17.53 3.09 -12.67
CA ASP A 196 18.41 2.48 -11.66
C ASP A 196 17.59 1.97 -10.48
N ILE A 197 16.42 2.56 -10.24
CA ILE A 197 15.47 2.17 -9.20
C ILE A 197 14.08 2.17 -9.82
N LEU A 198 13.36 1.06 -9.75
CA LEU A 198 11.98 0.92 -10.20
C LEU A 198 11.06 0.75 -9.01
N SER A 199 10.13 1.68 -8.79
CA SER A 199 9.23 1.69 -7.64
C SER A 199 7.76 1.68 -8.05
N PHE A 200 6.99 0.74 -7.49
CA PHE A 200 5.59 0.53 -7.82
C PHE A 200 4.65 1.23 -6.82
N HIS A 201 3.72 2.04 -7.35
CA HIS A 201 2.70 2.79 -6.62
C HIS A 201 1.35 2.77 -7.34
N CYS A 202 1.06 1.68 -8.02
CA CYS A 202 -0.16 1.46 -8.79
C CYS A 202 -1.04 0.35 -8.18
N LYS A 203 -2.24 0.21 -8.71
CA LYS A 203 -3.07 -0.97 -8.45
C LYS A 203 -2.49 -2.18 -9.20
N ALA A 204 -2.82 -3.38 -8.74
CA ALA A 204 -2.59 -4.59 -9.51
C ALA A 204 -3.34 -4.55 -10.84
N THR A 205 -2.89 -5.35 -11.79
CA THR A 205 -3.56 -5.53 -13.09
C THR A 205 -4.94 -6.17 -12.89
N SER A 206 -5.89 -5.82 -13.74
CA SER A 206 -7.26 -6.34 -13.64
C SER A 206 -7.37 -7.84 -13.99
N ASP A 207 -6.41 -8.37 -14.73
CA ASP A 207 -6.33 -9.80 -15.09
C ASP A 207 -5.54 -10.63 -14.06
N GLY A 208 -5.06 -9.98 -12.98
CA GLY A 208 -4.30 -10.62 -11.89
C GLY A 208 -2.88 -11.04 -12.27
N LYS A 209 -2.40 -10.73 -13.48
CA LYS A 209 -1.04 -11.08 -13.90
C LYS A 209 -0.02 -10.10 -13.34
N PRO A 210 1.19 -10.57 -12.99
CA PRO A 210 2.27 -9.68 -12.59
C PRO A 210 2.64 -8.68 -13.70
N MET A 211 2.91 -7.44 -13.32
CA MET A 211 3.43 -6.42 -14.24
C MET A 211 4.93 -6.59 -14.47
N LEU A 212 5.67 -7.02 -13.45
CA LEU A 212 7.10 -7.26 -13.52
C LEU A 212 7.40 -8.75 -13.43
N THR A 213 7.98 -9.31 -14.49
CA THR A 213 8.39 -10.71 -14.61
C THR A 213 9.90 -10.79 -14.86
N LYS A 214 10.46 -11.99 -14.85
CA LYS A 214 11.88 -12.24 -15.15
C LYS A 214 12.29 -11.70 -16.53
N ASP A 215 11.41 -11.79 -17.54
CA ASP A 215 11.72 -11.27 -18.88
C ASP A 215 11.82 -9.74 -18.92
N HIS A 216 11.09 -9.03 -18.06
CA HIS A 216 11.31 -7.61 -17.86
C HIS A 216 12.64 -7.35 -17.13
N MET A 217 12.95 -8.12 -16.08
CA MET A 217 14.19 -7.97 -15.30
C MET A 217 15.45 -8.27 -16.11
N LYS A 218 15.40 -9.16 -17.10
CA LYS A 218 16.50 -9.37 -18.07
C LYS A 218 16.86 -8.14 -18.89
N LYS A 219 15.89 -7.22 -19.09
CA LYS A 219 16.09 -5.96 -19.82
C LYS A 219 16.54 -4.82 -18.92
N MET A 220 16.45 -4.98 -17.61
CA MET A 220 16.87 -3.98 -16.62
C MET A 220 18.40 -3.93 -16.54
N LYS A 221 18.91 -2.84 -15.96
CA LYS A 221 20.34 -2.75 -15.66
C LYS A 221 20.70 -3.75 -14.56
N PRO A 222 21.81 -4.50 -14.66
CA PRO A 222 22.26 -5.40 -13.59
C PRO A 222 22.52 -4.70 -12.25
N THR A 223 22.67 -3.37 -12.28
CA THR A 223 22.84 -2.53 -11.11
C THR A 223 21.53 -1.94 -10.56
N SER A 224 20.40 -2.31 -11.13
CA SER A 224 19.08 -1.74 -10.76
C SER A 224 18.46 -2.43 -9.54
N TYR A 225 17.50 -1.73 -8.95
CA TYR A 225 16.76 -2.17 -7.77
C TYR A 225 15.25 -2.09 -8.00
N VAL A 226 14.51 -3.04 -7.44
CA VAL A 226 13.04 -3.11 -7.50
C VAL A 226 12.46 -2.84 -6.13
N ILE A 227 11.48 -1.93 -6.05
CA ILE A 227 10.77 -1.56 -4.82
C ILE A 227 9.28 -1.79 -5.02
N ASN A 228 8.66 -2.58 -4.15
CA ASN A 228 7.22 -2.80 -4.17
C ASN A 228 6.62 -2.62 -2.77
N ALA A 229 5.96 -1.48 -2.56
CA ALA A 229 5.13 -1.17 -1.39
C ALA A 229 3.67 -0.87 -1.81
N ALA A 230 3.22 -1.47 -2.91
CA ALA A 230 1.88 -1.25 -3.48
C ALA A 230 0.98 -2.46 -3.33
N ARG A 231 1.17 -3.52 -4.13
CA ARG A 231 0.42 -4.79 -4.06
C ARG A 231 1.33 -5.96 -4.41
N GLY A 232 1.17 -7.09 -3.71
CA GLY A 232 2.06 -8.25 -3.83
C GLY A 232 2.11 -8.83 -5.24
N ASN A 233 0.97 -8.97 -5.90
CA ASN A 233 0.87 -9.55 -7.24
C ASN A 233 1.32 -8.62 -8.40
N ILE A 234 1.93 -7.46 -8.11
CA ILE A 234 2.53 -6.59 -9.14
C ILE A 234 3.85 -7.18 -9.65
N VAL A 235 4.63 -7.77 -8.75
CA VAL A 235 5.92 -8.42 -9.05
C VAL A 235 5.76 -9.91 -8.87
N ASP A 236 6.16 -10.70 -9.86
CA ASP A 236 6.24 -12.15 -9.68
C ASP A 236 7.37 -12.50 -8.71
N GLU A 237 7.02 -13.12 -7.58
CA GLU A 237 7.97 -13.41 -6.49
C GLU A 237 8.98 -14.49 -6.86
N ASN A 238 8.58 -15.50 -7.66
CA ASN A 238 9.48 -16.55 -8.14
C ASN A 238 10.47 -15.97 -9.15
N ASP A 239 9.98 -15.24 -10.13
CA ASP A 239 10.78 -14.55 -11.13
C ASP A 239 11.76 -13.57 -10.50
N LEU A 240 11.32 -12.83 -9.46
CA LEU A 240 12.16 -11.91 -8.71
C LEU A 240 13.28 -12.64 -7.98
N ASN A 241 12.97 -13.74 -7.31
CA ASN A 241 13.98 -14.55 -6.60
C ASN A 241 15.01 -15.12 -7.57
N GLU A 242 14.58 -15.64 -8.72
CA GLU A 242 15.49 -16.11 -9.76
C GLU A 242 16.36 -14.98 -10.30
N ALA A 243 15.77 -13.82 -10.62
CA ALA A 243 16.51 -12.67 -11.14
C ALA A 243 17.57 -12.15 -10.14
N LEU A 244 17.26 -12.15 -8.84
CA LEU A 244 18.21 -11.79 -7.79
C LEU A 244 19.37 -12.82 -7.71
N ASN A 245 19.07 -14.11 -7.76
CA ASN A 245 20.06 -15.18 -7.70
C ASN A 245 20.98 -15.15 -8.92
N GLU A 246 20.44 -14.97 -10.11
CA GLU A 246 21.19 -14.87 -11.38
C GLU A 246 21.93 -13.53 -11.53
N GLY A 247 21.66 -12.54 -10.68
CA GLY A 247 22.28 -11.21 -10.76
C GLY A 247 21.79 -10.36 -11.92
N LEU A 248 20.57 -10.62 -12.41
CA LEU A 248 19.91 -9.78 -13.43
C LEU A 248 19.61 -8.37 -12.92
N ILE A 249 19.39 -8.24 -11.60
CA ILE A 249 19.25 -6.99 -10.87
C ILE A 249 20.06 -7.04 -9.57
N ALA A 250 20.39 -5.89 -9.01
CA ALA A 250 21.27 -5.79 -7.84
C ALA A 250 20.57 -6.09 -6.50
N GLY A 251 19.26 -5.84 -6.41
CA GLY A 251 18.51 -6.07 -5.18
C GLY A 251 17.05 -5.66 -5.29
N ALA A 252 16.27 -6.00 -4.27
CA ALA A 252 14.87 -5.61 -4.17
C ALA A 252 14.47 -5.27 -2.72
N ALA A 253 13.40 -4.49 -2.57
CA ALA A 253 12.75 -4.26 -1.28
C ALA A 253 11.23 -4.39 -1.44
N ILE A 254 10.63 -5.30 -0.68
CA ILE A 254 9.26 -5.78 -0.84
C ILE A 254 8.53 -5.63 0.50
N ASP A 255 7.46 -4.83 0.51
CA ASP A 255 6.59 -4.66 1.68
C ASP A 255 5.29 -5.46 1.58
N VAL A 256 4.95 -5.95 0.38
CA VAL A 256 3.66 -6.58 0.07
C VAL A 256 3.85 -7.90 -0.67
N PHE A 257 3.01 -8.89 -0.37
CA PHE A 257 3.15 -10.24 -0.88
C PHE A 257 1.88 -10.70 -1.60
N SER A 258 2.03 -11.65 -2.52
CA SER A 258 0.91 -12.24 -3.27
C SER A 258 -0.12 -12.92 -2.35
N LYS A 259 0.36 -13.44 -1.21
CA LYS A 259 -0.48 -13.99 -0.13
C LYS A 259 -0.09 -13.36 1.20
N GLU A 260 -1.04 -12.73 1.86
CA GLU A 260 -0.84 -12.09 3.17
C GLU A 260 -1.89 -12.58 4.19
N PRO A 261 -1.51 -12.84 5.45
CA PRO A 261 -0.12 -12.88 5.95
C PRO A 261 0.67 -14.06 5.37
N THR A 262 1.96 -13.85 5.08
CA THR A 262 2.84 -14.90 4.57
C THR A 262 3.70 -15.49 5.69
N LYS A 263 3.77 -16.83 5.75
CA LYS A 263 4.65 -17.57 6.67
C LYS A 263 5.80 -18.26 5.93
N GLU A 264 5.65 -18.44 4.62
CA GLU A 264 6.61 -19.06 3.72
C GLU A 264 6.63 -18.26 2.41
N ASN A 265 7.80 -17.90 1.92
CA ASN A 265 7.96 -17.18 0.65
C ASN A 265 9.33 -17.49 0.05
N VAL A 266 9.40 -17.57 -1.28
CA VAL A 266 10.63 -17.84 -2.02
C VAL A 266 11.72 -16.79 -1.81
N LEU A 267 11.33 -15.57 -1.43
CA LEU A 267 12.26 -14.47 -1.13
C LEU A 267 12.86 -14.55 0.27
N PHE A 268 12.34 -15.42 1.15
CA PHE A 268 12.89 -15.57 2.49
C PHE A 268 14.33 -16.06 2.42
N ASN A 269 15.18 -15.50 3.26
CA ASN A 269 16.63 -15.76 3.28
C ASN A 269 17.40 -15.34 2.01
N ASN A 270 16.78 -14.65 1.05
CA ASN A 270 17.53 -14.08 -0.07
C ASN A 270 18.26 -12.80 0.41
N PRO A 271 19.63 -12.80 0.43
CA PRO A 271 20.39 -11.69 1.01
C PRO A 271 20.30 -10.39 0.19
N LYS A 272 19.78 -10.46 -1.04
CA LYS A 272 19.58 -9.30 -1.92
C LYS A 272 18.17 -8.71 -1.81
N ALA A 273 17.27 -9.33 -1.00
CA ALA A 273 15.91 -8.87 -0.77
C ALA A 273 15.76 -8.31 0.65
N ILE A 274 15.23 -7.09 0.77
CA ILE A 274 14.72 -6.54 2.03
C ILE A 274 13.22 -6.77 2.07
N LEU A 275 12.72 -7.35 3.15
CA LEU A 275 11.31 -7.71 3.30
C LEU A 275 10.73 -7.03 4.53
N THR A 276 9.53 -6.44 4.40
CA THR A 276 8.78 -5.85 5.51
C THR A 276 7.32 -6.34 5.47
N PRO A 277 6.63 -6.52 6.61
CA PRO A 277 5.35 -7.20 6.67
C PRO A 277 4.16 -6.25 6.44
N HIS A 278 4.07 -5.62 5.26
CA HIS A 278 3.02 -4.69 4.83
C HIS A 278 2.80 -3.54 5.83
N ILE A 279 3.88 -2.84 6.15
CA ILE A 279 3.89 -1.75 7.15
C ILE A 279 3.98 -0.36 6.55
N ALA A 280 3.96 -0.21 5.24
CA ALA A 280 4.13 1.10 4.58
C ALA A 280 3.15 2.18 5.08
N ALA A 281 1.94 1.80 5.49
CA ALA A 281 0.94 2.71 6.05
C ALA A 281 0.87 2.68 7.59
N SER A 282 1.77 1.97 8.27
CA SER A 282 1.68 1.70 9.71
C SER A 282 2.38 2.78 10.53
N THR A 283 1.88 4.02 10.46
CA THR A 283 2.33 5.14 11.30
C THR A 283 1.19 5.66 12.18
N THR A 284 1.54 6.31 13.28
CA THR A 284 0.57 6.96 14.17
C THR A 284 -0.24 8.01 13.42
N GLU A 285 0.42 8.86 12.64
CA GLU A 285 -0.17 9.95 11.88
C GLU A 285 -1.15 9.42 10.82
N ALA A 286 -0.74 8.44 10.02
CA ALA A 286 -1.62 7.83 9.03
C ALA A 286 -2.85 7.18 9.70
N SER A 287 -2.66 6.51 10.86
CA SER A 287 -3.77 5.90 11.61
C SER A 287 -4.79 6.94 12.08
N ILE A 288 -4.34 8.12 12.52
CA ILE A 288 -5.22 9.23 12.90
C ILE A 288 -5.96 9.76 11.68
N VAL A 289 -5.25 10.10 10.61
CA VAL A 289 -5.83 10.71 9.40
C VAL A 289 -6.89 9.80 8.76
N VAL A 290 -6.60 8.49 8.59
CA VAL A 290 -7.59 7.59 7.98
C VAL A 290 -8.80 7.34 8.89
N ALA A 291 -8.60 7.36 10.22
CA ALA A 291 -9.70 7.26 11.19
C ALA A 291 -10.61 8.49 11.15
N GLU A 292 -10.04 9.69 11.12
CA GLU A 292 -10.79 10.96 10.96
C GLU A 292 -11.56 10.99 9.64
N MET A 293 -10.90 10.64 8.53
CA MET A 293 -11.54 10.65 7.22
C MET A 293 -12.72 9.69 7.17
N VAL A 294 -12.54 8.43 7.57
CA VAL A 294 -13.60 7.42 7.46
C VAL A 294 -14.78 7.73 8.37
N SER A 295 -14.53 8.15 9.61
CA SER A 295 -15.61 8.45 10.56
C SER A 295 -16.41 9.68 10.16
N ASN A 296 -15.77 10.76 9.67
CA ASN A 296 -16.47 11.91 9.14
C ASN A 296 -17.31 11.54 7.90
N GLN A 297 -16.78 10.78 6.97
CA GLN A 297 -17.51 10.36 5.76
C GLN A 297 -18.72 9.49 6.09
N LEU A 298 -18.57 8.52 7.00
CA LEU A 298 -19.70 7.69 7.41
C LEU A 298 -20.74 8.50 8.20
N SER A 299 -20.30 9.43 9.05
CA SER A 299 -21.23 10.33 9.76
C SER A 299 -22.03 11.19 8.78
N ASP A 300 -21.35 11.83 7.82
CA ASP A 300 -22.01 12.64 6.77
C ASP A 300 -23.03 11.81 5.97
N PHE A 301 -22.69 10.56 5.65
CA PHE A 301 -23.60 9.69 4.91
C PHE A 301 -24.80 9.24 5.78
N LEU A 302 -24.56 8.77 6.98
CA LEU A 302 -25.61 8.22 7.85
C LEU A 302 -26.60 9.28 8.33
N LEU A 303 -26.16 10.54 8.47
CA LEU A 303 -26.99 11.65 8.94
C LEU A 303 -27.60 12.44 7.78
N ASN A 304 -26.87 12.66 6.71
CA ASN A 304 -27.22 13.61 5.64
C ASN A 304 -27.28 12.99 4.24
N GLY A 305 -26.99 11.69 4.09
CA GLY A 305 -26.96 11.00 2.78
C GLY A 305 -25.79 11.40 1.88
N VAL A 306 -24.79 12.14 2.39
CA VAL A 306 -23.67 12.66 1.57
C VAL A 306 -22.67 11.55 1.28
N LYS A 307 -22.45 11.26 0.00
CA LYS A 307 -21.51 10.24 -0.48
C LYS A 307 -20.16 10.88 -0.82
N LYS A 308 -19.07 10.39 -0.18
CA LYS A 308 -17.71 10.83 -0.45
C LYS A 308 -16.80 9.62 -0.66
N ASN A 309 -15.85 9.71 -1.59
CA ASN A 309 -14.85 8.65 -1.85
C ASN A 309 -15.47 7.25 -1.98
N THR A 310 -16.57 7.14 -2.72
CA THR A 310 -17.23 5.86 -3.02
C THR A 310 -16.41 5.05 -4.03
N VAL A 311 -16.46 3.72 -3.89
CA VAL A 311 -15.68 2.76 -4.70
C VAL A 311 -16.58 1.98 -5.63
#